data_7b8022017d32e4b118759bb12aae0cbd
#
_entry.id   7b8022017d32e4b118759bb12aae0cbd
#
_cell.length_a   1.000
_cell.length_b   1.000
_cell.length_c   1.000
_cell.angle_alpha   90.00
_cell.angle_beta   90.00
_cell.angle_gamma   90.00
#
_symmetry.space_group_name_H-M   'P 1'
#
loop_
_entity.id
_entity.type
_entity.pdbx_description
1 polymer ?
#
loop_
_entity_poly.entity_id
_entity_poly.type
_entity_poly.pdbx_seq_one_letter_code
_entity_poly.pdbx_strand_id
1 'polypeptide(L)'
;MNRVGQTIVFCGLSAFAAIAQDARAIIEESQQRGRVNSQRYEGSIEVIASNGKVSKKSWQTRRLGSYGDSKMVLRFTAPAEVKGVALLVINHPDRSSDQWMWTPAVGRDRRIALQDRSTRFFGTDFSFEDLEERDVNQYDFRLTGEEAVNGALCWRIEARPRQTKTSQYTLSRLWIRKDNYVPAQYENLVKDQVVRRLHETDIRNVQGVWTPCTLEMSDLRRNSRTILRTEKLEYNSPMSAEEFTLPALRREQ
;
A
#
# COMPACT_ATOMS: atom_id res chain seq x y z
N MET A 1 -10.95 -62.57 25.79
CA MET A 1 -11.79 -61.39 25.69
C MET A 1 -10.87 -60.17 25.53
N ASN A 2 -10.60 -59.76 24.27
CA ASN A 2 -9.73 -58.64 23.94
C ASN A 2 -10.52 -57.36 23.92
N ARG A 3 -10.11 -56.36 24.69
CA ARG A 3 -10.59 -54.99 24.56
C ARG A 3 -9.66 -54.19 23.65
N VAL A 4 -10.17 -53.79 22.51
CA VAL A 4 -9.50 -52.87 21.57
C VAL A 4 -9.78 -51.45 22.11
N GLY A 5 -8.72 -50.74 22.49
CA GLY A 5 -8.79 -49.33 22.84
C GLY A 5 -8.73 -48.48 21.55
N GLN A 6 -9.76 -47.68 21.31
CA GLN A 6 -9.82 -46.69 20.27
C GLN A 6 -9.02 -45.45 20.67
N THR A 7 -7.92 -45.16 20.00
CA THR A 7 -7.17 -43.91 20.10
C THR A 7 -7.76 -42.93 19.14
N ILE A 8 -8.46 -41.91 19.63
CA ILE A 8 -8.94 -40.77 18.82
C ILE A 8 -7.78 -39.80 18.70
N VAL A 9 -7.25 -39.66 17.48
CA VAL A 9 -6.20 -38.68 17.16
C VAL A 9 -6.85 -37.31 16.93
N PHE A 10 -6.62 -36.38 17.85
CA PHE A 10 -6.92 -34.98 17.67
C PHE A 10 -5.85 -34.33 16.78
N CYS A 11 -6.07 -34.28 15.46
CA CYS A 11 -5.13 -33.70 14.49
C CYS A 11 -5.63 -32.42 13.83
N GLY A 12 -6.62 -31.72 14.41
CA GLY A 12 -7.31 -30.61 13.74
C GLY A 12 -6.89 -29.18 14.12
N LEU A 13 -6.40 -28.95 15.36
CA LEU A 13 -6.19 -27.57 15.84
C LEU A 13 -4.78 -27.00 15.52
N SER A 14 -3.77 -27.85 15.43
CA SER A 14 -2.39 -27.39 15.16
C SER A 14 -2.17 -26.90 13.75
N ALA A 15 -2.90 -27.45 12.75
CA ALA A 15 -2.78 -27.04 11.36
C ALA A 15 -3.30 -25.61 11.10
N PHE A 16 -4.37 -25.19 11.79
CA PHE A 16 -4.90 -23.83 11.64
C PHE A 16 -4.01 -22.77 12.27
N ALA A 17 -3.37 -23.05 13.40
CA ALA A 17 -2.43 -22.13 14.02
C ALA A 17 -1.13 -21.97 13.19
N ALA A 18 -0.63 -23.05 12.61
CA ALA A 18 0.53 -23.02 11.72
C ALA A 18 0.26 -22.21 10.44
N ILE A 19 -0.92 -22.36 9.83
CA ILE A 19 -1.31 -21.59 8.64
C ILE A 19 -1.41 -20.08 8.95
N ALA A 20 -1.90 -19.70 10.13
CA ALA A 20 -1.98 -18.29 10.53
C ALA A 20 -0.58 -17.69 10.78
N GLN A 21 0.33 -18.47 11.36
CA GLN A 21 1.70 -18.06 11.61
C GLN A 21 2.48 -17.89 10.27
N ASP A 22 2.29 -18.78 9.33
CA ASP A 22 2.91 -18.70 8.01
C ASP A 22 2.47 -17.45 7.23
N ALA A 23 1.19 -17.09 7.27
CA ALA A 23 0.68 -15.89 6.59
C ALA A 23 1.34 -14.61 7.12
N ARG A 24 1.49 -14.47 8.43
CA ARG A 24 2.16 -13.33 9.04
C ARG A 24 3.65 -13.31 8.67
N ALA A 25 4.33 -14.44 8.75
CA ALA A 25 5.73 -14.56 8.40
C ALA A 25 6.00 -14.19 6.92
N ILE A 26 5.10 -14.58 6.00
CA ILE A 26 5.21 -14.19 4.58
C ILE A 26 5.12 -12.67 4.42
N ILE A 27 4.20 -12.00 5.11
CA ILE A 27 4.06 -10.54 5.05
C ILE A 27 5.27 -9.84 5.68
N GLU A 28 5.75 -10.31 6.82
CA GLU A 28 6.95 -9.77 7.48
C GLU A 28 8.19 -9.90 6.58
N GLU A 29 8.38 -11.05 5.93
CA GLU A 29 9.46 -11.27 4.98
C GLU A 29 9.33 -10.36 3.74
N SER A 30 8.11 -10.21 3.19
CA SER A 30 7.84 -9.28 2.11
C SER A 30 8.25 -7.84 2.47
N GLN A 31 7.87 -7.38 3.66
CA GLN A 31 8.24 -6.06 4.16
C GLN A 31 9.75 -5.95 4.42
N GLN A 32 10.36 -6.98 4.99
CA GLN A 32 11.80 -6.98 5.28
C GLN A 32 12.64 -6.86 4.00
N ARG A 33 12.27 -7.54 2.91
CA ARG A 33 12.95 -7.46 1.62
C ARG A 33 12.78 -6.12 0.91
N GLY A 34 11.68 -5.43 1.16
CA GLY A 34 11.42 -4.08 0.66
C GLY A 34 11.94 -2.95 1.55
N ARG A 35 12.58 -3.27 2.69
CA ARG A 35 13.01 -2.26 3.68
C ARG A 35 14.26 -1.54 3.21
N VAL A 36 14.18 -0.21 3.19
CA VAL A 36 15.27 0.70 2.84
C VAL A 36 15.26 1.92 3.78
N ASN A 37 16.40 2.60 3.91
CA ASN A 37 16.49 3.78 4.77
C ASN A 37 15.79 5.01 4.18
N SER A 38 15.86 5.16 2.86
CA SER A 38 15.20 6.26 2.15
C SER A 38 14.90 5.88 0.70
N GLN A 39 13.95 6.62 0.10
CA GLN A 39 13.51 6.39 -1.28
C GLN A 39 13.20 7.73 -1.95
N ARG A 40 13.62 7.89 -3.21
CA ARG A 40 13.20 8.98 -4.11
C ARG A 40 12.59 8.36 -5.35
N TYR A 41 11.37 8.80 -5.69
CA TYR A 41 10.66 8.40 -6.89
C TYR A 41 10.26 9.63 -7.70
N GLU A 42 10.34 9.52 -9.01
CA GLU A 42 9.70 10.44 -9.94
C GLU A 42 8.96 9.64 -10.99
N GLY A 43 7.83 10.17 -11.47
CA GLY A 43 7.09 9.45 -12.49
C GLY A 43 5.80 10.15 -12.91
N SER A 44 4.94 9.37 -13.55
CA SER A 44 3.68 9.81 -14.10
C SER A 44 2.49 9.07 -13.49
N ILE A 45 1.36 9.78 -13.42
CA ILE A 45 0.04 9.24 -13.06
C ILE A 45 -0.90 9.48 -14.22
N GLU A 46 -1.57 8.43 -14.66
CA GLU A 46 -2.61 8.48 -15.68
C GLU A 46 -3.93 8.00 -15.06
N VAL A 47 -4.93 8.87 -15.07
CA VAL A 47 -6.28 8.55 -14.57
C VAL A 47 -7.20 8.39 -15.76
N ILE A 48 -7.85 7.22 -15.85
CA ILE A 48 -8.79 6.84 -16.90
C ILE A 48 -10.17 6.75 -16.27
N ALA A 49 -11.03 7.71 -16.58
CA ALA A 49 -12.40 7.75 -16.08
C ALA A 49 -13.30 6.73 -16.81
N SER A 50 -14.47 6.43 -16.23
CA SER A 50 -15.45 5.49 -16.80
C SER A 50 -15.93 5.84 -18.22
N ASN A 51 -15.91 7.12 -18.59
CA ASN A 51 -16.26 7.61 -19.92
C ASN A 51 -15.05 7.64 -20.88
N GLY A 52 -13.91 7.06 -20.51
CA GLY A 52 -12.69 7.02 -21.32
C GLY A 52 -11.84 8.30 -21.26
N LYS A 53 -12.28 9.36 -20.58
CA LYS A 53 -11.45 10.57 -20.43
C LYS A 53 -10.17 10.25 -19.65
N VAL A 54 -9.05 10.67 -20.22
CA VAL A 54 -7.71 10.48 -19.62
C VAL A 54 -7.19 11.80 -19.10
N SER A 55 -6.67 11.80 -17.89
CA SER A 55 -5.89 12.91 -17.32
C SER A 55 -4.53 12.43 -16.86
N LYS A 56 -3.50 13.25 -17.11
CA LYS A 56 -2.11 12.92 -16.78
C LYS A 56 -1.55 13.90 -15.77
N LYS A 57 -0.73 13.41 -14.85
CA LYS A 57 0.00 14.20 -13.88
C LYS A 57 1.42 13.66 -13.76
N SER A 58 2.37 14.54 -13.45
CA SER A 58 3.71 14.14 -13.02
C SER A 58 3.83 14.33 -11.51
N TRP A 59 4.63 13.50 -10.88
CA TRP A 59 4.79 13.48 -9.43
C TRP A 59 6.21 13.14 -9.03
N GLN A 60 6.54 13.52 -7.82
CA GLN A 60 7.75 13.08 -7.13
C GLN A 60 7.38 12.67 -5.71
N THR A 61 8.08 11.67 -5.19
CA THR A 61 7.93 11.22 -3.80
C THR A 61 9.29 11.08 -3.14
N ARG A 62 9.37 11.49 -1.89
CA ARG A 62 10.48 11.20 -0.99
C ARG A 62 9.95 10.48 0.21
N ARG A 63 10.66 9.45 0.66
CA ARG A 63 10.34 8.72 1.88
C ARG A 63 11.61 8.48 2.69
N LEU A 64 11.49 8.66 3.99
CA LEU A 64 12.51 8.35 4.99
C LEU A 64 11.94 7.26 5.89
N GLY A 65 12.70 6.18 6.11
CA GLY A 65 12.23 4.99 6.81
C GLY A 65 11.37 4.06 5.96
N SER A 66 10.90 2.98 6.55
CA SER A 66 10.03 1.98 5.92
C SER A 66 9.16 1.29 6.96
N TYR A 67 7.93 0.93 6.55
CA TYR A 67 6.97 0.09 7.28
C TYR A 67 6.80 0.42 8.76
N GLY A 68 5.78 1.22 9.03
CA GLY A 68 5.34 1.57 10.37
C GLY A 68 6.09 2.73 11.02
N ASP A 69 7.36 2.96 10.75
CA ASP A 69 8.12 4.14 11.18
C ASP A 69 8.73 4.82 9.96
N SER A 70 7.92 5.54 9.24
CA SER A 70 8.33 6.22 8.02
C SER A 70 7.62 7.55 7.83
N LYS A 71 8.25 8.42 7.05
CA LYS A 71 7.70 9.71 6.63
C LYS A 71 7.77 9.81 5.13
N MET A 72 6.70 10.27 4.50
CA MET A 72 6.62 10.41 3.05
C MET A 72 6.08 11.80 2.67
N VAL A 73 6.69 12.40 1.65
CA VAL A 73 6.12 13.56 0.95
C VAL A 73 5.92 13.17 -0.51
N LEU A 74 4.69 13.22 -0.97
CA LEU A 74 4.32 13.15 -2.38
C LEU A 74 3.95 14.54 -2.87
N ARG A 75 4.48 14.95 -4.04
CA ARG A 75 4.20 16.26 -4.65
C ARG A 75 3.92 16.11 -6.13
N PHE A 76 2.87 16.77 -6.62
CA PHE A 76 2.65 16.91 -8.05
C PHE A 76 3.57 17.98 -8.65
N THR A 77 4.17 17.67 -9.80
CA THR A 77 5.08 18.56 -10.53
C THR A 77 4.46 19.09 -11.81
N ALA A 78 3.44 18.44 -12.36
CA ALA A 78 2.66 18.82 -13.51
C ALA A 78 1.27 18.18 -13.48
N PRO A 79 0.26 18.70 -14.20
CA PRO A 79 0.24 19.97 -14.92
C PRO A 79 0.11 21.18 -13.97
N ALA A 80 0.05 22.40 -14.51
CA ALA A 80 0.04 23.64 -13.74
C ALA A 80 -1.09 23.73 -12.70
N GLU A 81 -2.26 23.15 -12.98
CA GLU A 81 -3.46 23.16 -12.11
C GLU A 81 -3.25 22.43 -10.76
N VAL A 82 -2.32 21.48 -10.73
CA VAL A 82 -2.01 20.67 -9.53
C VAL A 82 -0.56 20.82 -9.08
N LYS A 83 0.26 21.55 -9.83
CA LYS A 83 1.67 21.74 -9.50
C LYS A 83 1.83 22.31 -8.09
N GLY A 84 2.74 21.72 -7.32
CA GLY A 84 3.04 22.11 -5.94
C GLY A 84 2.05 21.54 -4.90
N VAL A 85 0.91 20.97 -5.29
CA VAL A 85 0.05 20.24 -4.35
C VAL A 85 0.86 19.08 -3.77
N ALA A 86 0.87 18.95 -2.45
CA ALA A 86 1.68 17.96 -1.76
C ALA A 86 0.93 17.31 -0.59
N LEU A 87 1.30 16.05 -0.33
CA LEU A 87 0.82 15.26 0.79
C LEU A 87 2.01 14.86 1.66
N LEU A 88 1.96 15.17 2.95
CA LEU A 88 2.85 14.63 3.97
C LEU A 88 2.11 13.49 4.68
N VAL A 89 2.74 12.32 4.75
CA VAL A 89 2.27 11.17 5.54
C VAL A 89 3.35 10.83 6.56
N ILE A 90 2.96 10.75 7.83
CA ILE A 90 3.82 10.26 8.92
C ILE A 90 3.18 8.98 9.44
N ASN A 91 3.79 7.84 9.13
CA ASN A 91 3.34 6.53 9.58
C ASN A 91 3.82 6.27 11.01
N HIS A 92 3.04 5.48 11.75
CA HIS A 92 3.32 5.07 13.12
C HIS A 92 3.12 3.57 13.27
N PRO A 93 3.95 2.87 14.05
CA PRO A 93 3.86 1.42 14.20
C PRO A 93 2.62 0.96 14.99
N ASP A 94 2.08 1.81 15.86
CA ASP A 94 1.05 1.49 16.86
C ASP A 94 -0.31 2.12 16.57
N ARG A 95 -0.36 3.07 15.63
CA ARG A 95 -1.60 3.79 15.29
C ARG A 95 -1.63 4.20 13.82
N SER A 96 -2.78 4.69 13.38
CA SER A 96 -2.95 5.26 12.04
C SER A 96 -2.00 6.43 11.80
N SER A 97 -1.60 6.62 10.55
CA SER A 97 -0.70 7.70 10.12
C SER A 97 -1.29 9.09 10.42
N ASP A 98 -0.44 10.09 10.50
CA ASP A 98 -0.86 11.48 10.41
C ASP A 98 -0.65 11.98 8.98
N GLN A 99 -1.64 12.68 8.42
CA GLN A 99 -1.59 13.17 7.05
C GLN A 99 -1.94 14.65 6.96
N TRP A 100 -1.17 15.40 6.16
CA TRP A 100 -1.42 16.80 5.85
C TRP A 100 -1.26 17.06 4.37
N MET A 101 -2.19 17.78 3.82
CA MET A 101 -2.20 18.18 2.43
C MET A 101 -1.92 19.68 2.31
N TRP A 102 -0.95 20.04 1.50
CA TRP A 102 -0.67 21.40 1.07
C TRP A 102 -1.30 21.67 -0.30
N THR A 103 -2.01 22.77 -0.43
CA THR A 103 -2.58 23.21 -1.70
C THR A 103 -2.16 24.66 -1.96
N PRO A 104 -1.24 24.92 -2.92
CA PRO A 104 -0.73 26.27 -3.20
C PRO A 104 -1.81 27.28 -3.48
N ALA A 105 -2.83 26.95 -4.27
CA ALA A 105 -3.93 27.83 -4.62
C ALA A 105 -4.75 28.31 -3.40
N VAL A 106 -4.71 27.56 -2.28
CA VAL A 106 -5.40 27.90 -1.02
C VAL A 106 -4.42 28.54 -0.03
N GLY A 107 -3.12 28.35 -0.22
CA GLY A 107 -2.05 28.91 0.62
C GLY A 107 -1.98 28.34 2.04
N ARG A 108 -2.56 27.16 2.28
CA ARG A 108 -2.56 26.53 3.61
C ARG A 108 -2.52 25.01 3.55
N ASP A 109 -2.01 24.41 4.62
CA ASP A 109 -2.07 22.97 4.85
C ASP A 109 -3.39 22.61 5.57
N ARG A 110 -3.91 21.43 5.23
CA ARG A 110 -5.08 20.83 5.87
C ARG A 110 -4.72 19.45 6.39
N ARG A 111 -4.99 19.19 7.66
CA ARG A 111 -4.91 17.83 8.22
C ARG A 111 -6.04 16.98 7.64
N ILE A 112 -5.71 15.76 7.22
CA ILE A 112 -6.68 14.78 6.76
C ILE A 112 -7.19 14.02 7.99
N ALA A 113 -8.44 14.23 8.34
CA ALA A 113 -9.07 13.54 9.47
C ALA A 113 -9.30 12.06 9.13
N LEU A 114 -9.44 11.21 10.15
CA LEU A 114 -9.64 9.75 9.96
C LEU A 114 -10.85 9.44 9.08
N GLN A 115 -11.95 10.16 9.28
CA GLN A 115 -13.17 9.99 8.47
C GLN A 115 -13.01 10.40 7.00
N ASP A 116 -12.02 11.25 6.68
CA ASP A 116 -11.77 11.73 5.33
C ASP A 116 -10.81 10.82 4.53
N ARG A 117 -10.21 9.81 5.18
CA ARG A 117 -9.18 8.95 4.54
C ARG A 117 -9.73 8.06 3.44
N SER A 118 -11.02 7.77 3.46
CA SER A 118 -11.69 7.05 2.38
C SER A 118 -11.89 7.87 1.11
N THR A 119 -11.68 9.20 1.18
CA THR A 119 -11.83 10.09 0.02
C THR A 119 -10.66 9.90 -0.96
N ARG A 120 -10.94 10.15 -2.24
CA ARG A 120 -9.94 10.02 -3.31
C ARG A 120 -8.89 11.13 -3.24
N PHE A 121 -7.64 10.72 -3.44
CA PHE A 121 -6.52 11.65 -3.53
C PHE A 121 -6.48 12.31 -4.93
N PHE A 122 -6.80 13.58 -5.00
CA PHE A 122 -6.73 14.42 -6.22
C PHE A 122 -7.28 13.77 -7.50
N GLY A 123 -8.46 13.14 -7.39
CA GLY A 123 -9.15 12.53 -8.51
C GLY A 123 -8.55 11.20 -8.98
N THR A 124 -7.49 10.71 -8.35
CA THR A 124 -6.96 9.35 -8.58
C THR A 124 -7.89 8.30 -7.97
N ASP A 125 -7.71 7.03 -8.31
CA ASP A 125 -8.46 5.95 -7.67
C ASP A 125 -7.82 5.46 -6.37
N PHE A 126 -6.70 6.03 -5.97
CA PHE A 126 -6.15 5.91 -4.63
C PHE A 126 -6.92 6.82 -3.66
N SER A 127 -7.23 6.31 -2.48
CA SER A 127 -7.68 7.12 -1.35
C SER A 127 -6.49 7.55 -0.49
N PHE A 128 -6.72 8.46 0.45
CA PHE A 128 -5.68 8.82 1.42
C PHE A 128 -5.22 7.61 2.25
N GLU A 129 -6.10 6.66 2.55
CA GLU A 129 -5.74 5.41 3.25
C GLU A 129 -4.84 4.50 2.40
N ASP A 130 -5.02 4.46 1.07
CA ASP A 130 -4.20 3.65 0.19
C ASP A 130 -2.76 4.16 0.06
N LEU A 131 -2.49 5.39 0.50
CA LEU A 131 -1.16 6.00 0.52
C LEU A 131 -0.41 5.80 1.84
N GLU A 132 -1.02 5.13 2.82
CA GLU A 132 -0.39 4.77 4.09
C GLU A 132 0.40 3.48 3.95
N GLU A 133 1.51 3.37 4.67
CA GLU A 133 2.15 2.07 4.89
C GLU A 133 1.38 1.30 5.97
N ARG A 134 1.11 0.03 5.69
CA ARG A 134 0.39 -0.83 6.63
C ARG A 134 1.38 -1.53 7.56
N ASP A 135 1.25 -1.28 8.87
CA ASP A 135 1.99 -2.03 9.86
C ASP A 135 1.35 -3.41 10.09
N VAL A 136 2.17 -4.46 10.11
CA VAL A 136 1.72 -5.84 10.30
C VAL A 136 0.96 -6.06 11.61
N ASN A 137 1.24 -5.26 12.64
CA ASN A 137 0.61 -5.40 13.96
C ASN A 137 -0.83 -4.90 13.99
N GLN A 138 -1.25 -4.14 12.98
CA GLN A 138 -2.61 -3.62 12.86
C GLN A 138 -3.59 -4.60 12.20
N TYR A 139 -3.09 -5.78 11.74
CA TYR A 139 -3.89 -6.74 10.99
C TYR A 139 -3.75 -8.16 11.54
N ASP A 140 -4.82 -8.93 11.38
CA ASP A 140 -4.80 -10.38 11.49
C ASP A 140 -4.73 -10.99 10.09
N PHE A 141 -3.80 -11.94 9.89
CA PHE A 141 -3.52 -12.55 8.60
C PHE A 141 -3.97 -14.01 8.57
N ARG A 142 -4.46 -14.45 7.39
CA ARG A 142 -4.82 -15.82 7.13
C ARG A 142 -4.38 -16.24 5.73
N LEU A 143 -3.55 -17.28 5.61
CA LEU A 143 -3.25 -17.90 4.33
C LEU A 143 -4.48 -18.65 3.84
N THR A 144 -4.92 -18.37 2.61
CA THR A 144 -6.14 -18.94 2.03
C THR A 144 -5.87 -19.83 0.83
N GLY A 145 -4.62 -19.93 0.40
CA GLY A 145 -4.18 -20.78 -0.70
C GLY A 145 -3.07 -20.18 -1.53
N GLU A 146 -2.92 -20.69 -2.72
CA GLU A 146 -1.93 -20.27 -3.71
C GLU A 146 -2.63 -20.07 -5.04
N GLU A 147 -2.19 -19.07 -5.80
CA GLU A 147 -2.78 -18.72 -7.09
C GLU A 147 -1.73 -18.05 -7.98
N ALA A 148 -1.81 -18.27 -9.29
CA ALA A 148 -0.96 -17.57 -10.25
C ALA A 148 -1.55 -16.20 -10.60
N VAL A 149 -0.75 -15.15 -10.47
CA VAL A 149 -1.09 -13.78 -10.87
C VAL A 149 -0.04 -13.30 -11.87
N ASN A 150 -0.46 -12.90 -13.06
CA ASN A 150 0.43 -12.46 -14.14
C ASN A 150 1.61 -13.42 -14.40
N GLY A 151 1.35 -14.74 -14.33
CA GLY A 151 2.35 -15.78 -14.57
C GLY A 151 3.27 -16.11 -13.39
N ALA A 152 3.16 -15.40 -12.26
CA ALA A 152 3.91 -15.69 -11.05
C ALA A 152 3.04 -16.43 -10.03
N LEU A 153 3.56 -17.52 -9.44
CA LEU A 153 2.89 -18.23 -8.34
C LEU A 153 2.97 -17.36 -7.07
N CYS A 154 1.83 -17.15 -6.46
CA CYS A 154 1.68 -16.30 -5.27
C CYS A 154 1.00 -17.03 -4.12
N TRP A 155 1.36 -16.69 -2.89
CA TRP A 155 0.52 -16.95 -1.73
C TRP A 155 -0.65 -15.99 -1.72
N ARG A 156 -1.87 -16.51 -1.50
CA ARG A 156 -3.06 -15.70 -1.30
C ARG A 156 -3.36 -15.56 0.18
N ILE A 157 -3.31 -14.33 0.69
CA ILE A 157 -3.43 -14.00 2.11
C ILE A 157 -4.59 -13.05 2.31
N GLU A 158 -5.43 -13.31 3.31
CA GLU A 158 -6.42 -12.35 3.81
C GLU A 158 -5.83 -11.57 5.00
N ALA A 159 -6.05 -10.25 4.98
CA ALA A 159 -5.67 -9.33 6.05
C ALA A 159 -6.91 -8.60 6.57
N ARG A 160 -7.24 -8.77 7.86
CA ARG A 160 -8.36 -8.10 8.53
C ARG A 160 -7.84 -7.05 9.49
N PRO A 161 -8.30 -5.79 9.42
CA PRO A 161 -7.94 -4.78 10.40
C PRO A 161 -8.39 -5.22 11.81
N ARG A 162 -7.48 -5.17 12.80
CA ARG A 162 -7.81 -5.44 14.21
C ARG A 162 -8.75 -4.39 14.79
N GLN A 163 -8.60 -3.14 14.36
CA GLN A 163 -9.45 -2.02 14.73
C GLN A 163 -10.27 -1.57 13.50
N THR A 164 -11.51 -2.01 13.41
CA THR A 164 -12.39 -1.75 12.27
C THR A 164 -12.71 -0.27 12.03
N LYS A 165 -12.52 0.60 13.03
CA LYS A 165 -12.76 2.05 12.91
C LYS A 165 -11.60 2.80 12.23
N THR A 166 -10.46 2.15 12.02
CA THR A 166 -9.26 2.78 11.45
C THR A 166 -9.10 2.55 9.95
N SER A 167 -9.93 1.71 9.35
CA SER A 167 -9.91 1.40 7.92
C SER A 167 -11.30 1.49 7.30
N GLN A 168 -11.37 1.96 6.06
CA GLN A 168 -12.57 1.87 5.24
C GLN A 168 -12.85 0.45 4.75
N TYR A 169 -11.84 -0.41 4.79
CA TYR A 169 -11.91 -1.78 4.29
C TYR A 169 -12.17 -2.76 5.43
N THR A 170 -13.08 -3.71 5.18
CA THR A 170 -13.37 -4.78 6.13
C THR A 170 -12.42 -5.96 5.98
N LEU A 171 -11.80 -6.10 4.82
CA LEU A 171 -10.88 -7.15 4.44
C LEU A 171 -10.00 -6.67 3.29
N SER A 172 -8.74 -7.07 3.28
CA SER A 172 -7.87 -7.02 2.10
C SER A 172 -7.39 -8.43 1.75
N ARG A 173 -7.35 -8.75 0.45
CA ARG A 173 -6.69 -9.95 -0.06
C ARG A 173 -5.41 -9.53 -0.74
N LEU A 174 -4.34 -10.24 -0.45
CA LEU A 174 -3.00 -9.96 -0.95
C LEU A 174 -2.48 -11.19 -1.68
N TRP A 175 -1.83 -10.99 -2.82
CA TRP A 175 -1.10 -12.01 -3.56
C TRP A 175 0.38 -11.68 -3.52
N ILE A 176 1.14 -12.42 -2.71
CA ILE A 176 2.58 -12.22 -2.53
C ILE A 176 3.31 -13.25 -3.37
N ARG A 177 4.17 -12.81 -4.26
CA ARG A 177 4.96 -13.65 -5.15
C ARG A 177 5.91 -14.55 -4.36
N LYS A 178 5.99 -15.82 -4.74
CA LYS A 178 6.88 -16.81 -4.09
C LYS A 178 8.34 -16.65 -4.45
N ASP A 179 8.62 -16.13 -5.64
CA ASP A 179 9.99 -16.00 -6.15
C ASP A 179 10.77 -14.84 -5.53
N ASN A 180 10.11 -13.74 -5.20
CA ASN A 180 10.79 -12.52 -4.73
C ASN A 180 10.08 -11.79 -3.59
N TYR A 181 8.93 -12.30 -3.12
CA TYR A 181 8.10 -11.72 -2.06
C TYR A 181 7.49 -10.34 -2.37
N VAL A 182 7.58 -9.86 -3.60
CA VAL A 182 6.89 -8.64 -4.02
C VAL A 182 5.39 -8.92 -4.12
N PRO A 183 4.53 -8.04 -3.63
CA PRO A 183 3.10 -8.14 -3.89
C PRO A 183 2.83 -8.04 -5.40
N ALA A 184 1.96 -8.91 -5.93
CA ALA A 184 1.51 -8.85 -7.32
C ALA A 184 0.14 -8.19 -7.45
N GLN A 185 -0.71 -8.37 -6.43
CA GLN A 185 -2.07 -7.87 -6.43
C GLN A 185 -2.58 -7.65 -5.00
N TYR A 186 -3.45 -6.65 -4.88
CA TYR A 186 -4.32 -6.44 -3.71
C TYR A 186 -5.77 -6.32 -4.16
N GLU A 187 -6.67 -6.86 -3.36
CA GLU A 187 -8.11 -6.56 -3.43
C GLU A 187 -8.56 -6.02 -2.09
N ASN A 188 -9.19 -4.85 -2.10
CA ASN A 188 -9.74 -4.24 -0.91
C ASN A 188 -11.27 -4.37 -0.93
N LEU A 189 -11.84 -4.92 0.15
CA LEU A 189 -13.26 -5.22 0.26
C LEU A 189 -13.94 -4.33 1.29
N VAL A 190 -15.17 -3.94 0.97
CA VAL A 190 -16.11 -3.37 1.94
C VAL A 190 -17.27 -4.36 2.08
N LYS A 191 -17.46 -4.90 3.27
CA LYS A 191 -18.27 -6.09 3.48
C LYS A 191 -17.70 -7.22 2.60
N ASP A 192 -18.49 -7.83 1.74
CA ASP A 192 -18.02 -8.93 0.89
C ASP A 192 -17.78 -8.51 -0.58
N GLN A 193 -17.81 -7.21 -0.86
CA GLN A 193 -17.62 -6.70 -2.21
C GLN A 193 -16.24 -6.14 -2.40
N VAL A 194 -15.53 -6.60 -3.43
CA VAL A 194 -14.27 -5.99 -3.89
C VAL A 194 -14.59 -4.60 -4.45
N VAL A 195 -14.04 -3.57 -3.82
CA VAL A 195 -14.29 -2.18 -4.20
C VAL A 195 -13.09 -1.55 -4.92
N ARG A 196 -11.88 -2.01 -4.61
CA ARG A 196 -10.66 -1.62 -5.28
C ARG A 196 -9.76 -2.81 -5.54
N ARG A 197 -9.03 -2.75 -6.64
CA ARG A 197 -7.99 -3.73 -6.99
C ARG A 197 -6.73 -2.96 -7.40
N LEU A 198 -5.61 -3.31 -6.79
CA LEU A 198 -4.29 -2.83 -7.14
C LEU A 198 -3.50 -3.96 -7.79
N HIS A 199 -2.99 -3.76 -8.99
CA HIS A 199 -1.99 -4.61 -9.62
C HIS A 199 -0.62 -3.95 -9.55
N GLU A 200 0.39 -4.72 -9.18
CA GLU A 200 1.79 -4.33 -9.18
C GLU A 200 2.54 -5.11 -10.26
N THR A 201 3.10 -4.37 -11.21
CA THR A 201 3.75 -4.93 -12.41
C THR A 201 5.07 -4.23 -12.71
N ASP A 202 5.75 -4.64 -13.79
CA ASP A 202 7.07 -4.08 -14.17
C ASP A 202 8.05 -4.15 -12.99
N ILE A 203 8.22 -5.38 -12.45
CA ILE A 203 9.05 -5.60 -11.27
C ILE A 203 10.51 -5.61 -11.66
N ARG A 204 11.29 -4.68 -11.11
CA ARG A 204 12.71 -4.49 -11.38
C ARG A 204 13.54 -4.68 -10.12
N ASN A 205 14.77 -5.18 -10.27
CA ASN A 205 15.73 -5.15 -9.18
C ASN A 205 16.49 -3.83 -9.23
N VAL A 206 16.25 -2.96 -8.24
CA VAL A 206 16.89 -1.65 -8.13
C VAL A 206 17.75 -1.65 -6.88
N GLN A 207 19.06 -1.54 -7.04
CA GLN A 207 20.00 -1.54 -5.91
C GLN A 207 19.82 -2.72 -4.94
N GLY A 208 19.45 -3.90 -5.46
CA GLY A 208 19.21 -5.12 -4.67
C GLY A 208 17.78 -5.30 -4.17
N VAL A 209 16.91 -4.32 -4.36
CA VAL A 209 15.51 -4.36 -3.92
C VAL A 209 14.58 -4.62 -5.10
N TRP A 210 13.79 -5.70 -5.05
CA TRP A 210 12.74 -5.97 -6.03
C TRP A 210 11.58 -4.99 -5.87
N THR A 211 11.32 -4.21 -6.91
CA THR A 211 10.42 -3.06 -6.85
C THR A 211 9.43 -3.07 -8.00
N PRO A 212 8.12 -2.96 -7.75
CA PRO A 212 7.13 -2.74 -8.80
C PRO A 212 7.23 -1.30 -9.31
N CYS A 213 7.47 -1.13 -10.60
CA CYS A 213 7.58 0.19 -11.23
C CYS A 213 6.27 0.66 -11.87
N THR A 214 5.25 -0.19 -11.93
CA THR A 214 3.91 0.16 -12.38
C THR A 214 2.87 -0.32 -11.38
N LEU A 215 2.04 0.61 -10.90
CA LEU A 215 0.92 0.37 -9.99
C LEU A 215 -0.38 0.74 -10.72
N GLU A 216 -1.29 -0.21 -10.92
CA GLU A 216 -2.61 0.06 -11.48
C GLU A 216 -3.70 -0.15 -10.42
N MET A 217 -4.28 0.95 -9.94
CA MET A 217 -5.42 0.93 -9.03
C MET A 217 -6.73 1.08 -9.80
N SER A 218 -7.60 0.09 -9.70
CA SER A 218 -8.96 0.13 -10.24
C SER A 218 -9.98 0.38 -9.15
N ASP A 219 -10.84 1.37 -9.31
CA ASP A 219 -12.05 1.57 -8.51
C ASP A 219 -13.23 0.87 -9.22
N LEU A 220 -13.63 -0.30 -8.72
CA LEU A 220 -14.64 -1.15 -9.36
C LEU A 220 -16.06 -0.58 -9.25
N ARG A 221 -16.31 0.29 -8.26
CA ARG A 221 -17.60 0.96 -8.10
C ARG A 221 -17.78 2.10 -9.11
N ARG A 222 -16.69 2.72 -9.51
CA ARG A 222 -16.67 3.87 -10.42
C ARG A 222 -16.36 3.47 -11.86
N ASN A 223 -15.90 2.24 -12.07
CA ASN A 223 -15.38 1.77 -13.35
C ASN A 223 -14.28 2.71 -13.91
N SER A 224 -13.36 3.11 -13.03
CA SER A 224 -12.22 3.97 -13.35
C SER A 224 -10.93 3.33 -12.88
N ARG A 225 -9.80 3.76 -13.45
CA ARG A 225 -8.48 3.27 -13.04
C ARG A 225 -7.43 4.35 -13.09
N THR A 226 -6.45 4.23 -12.21
CA THR A 226 -5.28 5.07 -12.13
C THR A 226 -4.03 4.22 -12.30
N ILE A 227 -3.18 4.58 -13.26
CA ILE A 227 -1.90 3.93 -13.50
C ILE A 227 -0.80 4.90 -13.06
N LEU A 228 -0.01 4.45 -12.08
CA LEU A 228 1.17 5.14 -11.60
C LEU A 228 2.40 4.42 -12.17
N ARG A 229 3.29 5.18 -12.84
CA ARG A 229 4.55 4.66 -13.36
C ARG A 229 5.71 5.37 -12.70
N THR A 230 6.64 4.60 -12.15
CA THR A 230 7.92 5.09 -11.63
C THR A 230 8.92 5.14 -12.78
N GLU A 231 9.41 6.32 -13.11
CA GLU A 231 10.37 6.58 -14.18
C GLU A 231 11.80 6.67 -13.65
N LYS A 232 11.95 7.28 -12.47
CA LYS A 232 13.23 7.34 -11.74
C LYS A 232 13.03 6.85 -10.33
N LEU A 233 14.00 6.08 -9.83
CA LEU A 233 13.99 5.51 -8.50
C LEU A 233 15.41 5.44 -7.96
N GLU A 234 15.59 5.93 -6.74
CA GLU A 234 16.83 5.86 -5.99
C GLU A 234 16.54 5.45 -4.55
N TYR A 235 17.27 4.47 -4.05
CA TYR A 235 17.23 4.01 -2.68
C TYR A 235 18.46 4.48 -1.89
N ASN A 236 18.26 4.63 -0.59
CA ASN A 236 19.31 4.94 0.39
C ASN A 236 20.10 6.22 0.10
N SER A 237 19.50 7.18 -0.65
CA SER A 237 20.07 8.52 -0.79
C SER A 237 19.95 9.31 0.52
N PRO A 238 20.93 10.17 0.85
CA PRO A 238 20.85 11.00 2.05
C PRO A 238 19.58 11.84 2.09
N MET A 239 18.84 11.79 3.21
CA MET A 239 17.66 12.60 3.48
C MET A 239 17.66 13.08 4.92
N SER A 240 17.25 14.34 5.13
CA SER A 240 17.04 14.89 6.47
C SER A 240 15.58 14.71 6.92
N ALA A 241 15.37 14.43 8.20
CA ALA A 241 14.04 14.40 8.80
C ALA A 241 13.31 15.76 8.69
N GLU A 242 14.04 16.85 8.55
CA GLU A 242 13.51 18.20 8.37
C GLU A 242 12.77 18.38 7.03
N GLU A 243 13.05 17.55 6.03
CA GLU A 243 12.34 17.54 4.75
C GLU A 243 10.89 17.07 4.89
N PHE A 244 10.53 16.42 6.01
CA PHE A 244 9.22 15.83 6.29
C PHE A 244 8.46 16.59 7.38
N THR A 245 8.46 17.92 7.27
CA THR A 245 7.77 18.84 8.18
C THR A 245 6.76 19.70 7.45
N LEU A 246 5.79 20.30 8.16
CA LEU A 246 4.83 21.22 7.55
C LEU A 246 5.50 22.44 6.89
N PRO A 247 6.52 23.08 7.49
CA PRO A 247 7.26 24.13 6.78
C PRO A 247 7.92 23.65 5.48
N ALA A 248 8.49 22.43 5.44
CA ALA A 248 9.09 21.86 4.24
C ALA A 248 8.03 21.49 3.19
N LEU A 249 6.84 21.06 3.64
CA LEU A 249 5.72 20.76 2.74
C LEU A 249 5.27 21.99 1.93
N ARG A 250 5.34 23.18 2.51
CA ARG A 250 4.93 24.44 1.89
C ARG A 250 5.94 25.02 0.90
N ARG A 251 7.22 24.63 1.01
CA ARG A 251 8.28 25.10 0.10
C ARG A 251 8.13 24.44 -1.26
N GLU A 252 8.14 25.23 -2.32
CA GLU A 252 8.36 24.70 -3.68
C GLU A 252 9.81 24.21 -3.82
N GLN A 253 9.96 22.97 -4.26
CA GLN A 253 11.27 22.42 -4.67
C GLN A 253 11.23 22.08 -6.14
#